data_0832db22f7f814d1ea110569eaaf8941
#
_entry.id   0832db22f7f814d1ea110569eaaf8941
#
_cell.length_a   1.000
_cell.length_b   1.000
_cell.length_c   1.000
_cell.angle_alpha   90.00
_cell.angle_beta   90.00
_cell.angle_gamma   90.00
#
_symmetry.space_group_name_H-M   'P 1'
#
loop_
_entity.id
_entity.type
_entity.pdbx_description
1 polymer ?
#
loop_
_entity_poly.entity_id
_entity_poly.type
_entity_poly.pdbx_seq_one_letter_code
_entity_poly.pdbx_strand_id
1 'polypeptide(L)'
;MKAAPLGRFGALTFMYFAAVGLFNPYAPLWFQSLGFSTLVIGAIASLQSWTRVLAPYAWSWGGDHSGRRVELIRLATFGALLSALGLLAVQALQPMSATHLVVAVAVMTALLFVANSGVVPLYEALLLHALQTPTGGLDARRYGRVRVWGSVGFIVSVSAFGVLLERYGIGVFAAFVAAMNALLMVAALRLPATREDAVHDEAAPPVLPLLKRPEVAWFFASVFFTVLAHTSLYAFFSLYLVSLGYGKPAVGALWAVSVAVEIVFFWTQGRWFDRLTPHRWLQWVAGVTALRFVATALGGALVPVLVLAQLTHAITFAAHHAACVAMVQRLFPGRLLGRGQALYTTLGYGLSGVLGGVGGGWLISHLGFAAVFWAAALSAVAAWVSATLSARAASCAQSSA
;
A
#
# COMPACT_ATOMS: atom_id res chain seq x y z
N MET A 1 26.84 -5.45 -23.44
CA MET A 1 26.19 -4.78 -22.29
C MET A 1 26.59 -5.52 -21.02
N LYS A 2 27.19 -4.86 -20.02
CA LYS A 2 27.45 -5.46 -18.71
C LYS A 2 26.10 -5.79 -18.05
N ALA A 3 25.96 -7.02 -17.53
CA ALA A 3 24.72 -7.44 -16.86
C ALA A 3 24.34 -6.43 -15.77
N ALA A 4 23.06 -5.99 -15.76
CA ALA A 4 22.57 -5.05 -14.77
C ALA A 4 22.84 -5.59 -13.35
N PRO A 5 23.35 -4.77 -12.41
CA PRO A 5 23.72 -5.21 -11.08
C PRO A 5 22.46 -5.44 -10.22
N LEU A 6 21.75 -6.55 -10.45
CA LEU A 6 20.47 -6.89 -9.83
C LEU A 6 20.49 -6.83 -8.29
N GLY A 7 21.66 -7.11 -7.69
CA GLY A 7 21.83 -6.99 -6.25
C GLY A 7 21.60 -5.57 -5.71
N ARG A 8 21.94 -4.53 -6.47
CA ARG A 8 21.71 -3.13 -6.06
C ARG A 8 20.22 -2.76 -6.12
N PHE A 9 19.53 -3.27 -7.14
CA PHE A 9 18.07 -3.13 -7.24
C PHE A 9 17.36 -3.89 -6.12
N GLY A 10 17.79 -5.14 -5.84
CA GLY A 10 17.27 -5.92 -4.72
C GLY A 10 17.49 -5.25 -3.36
N ALA A 11 18.66 -4.65 -3.14
CA ALA A 11 18.96 -3.91 -1.91
C ALA A 11 18.06 -2.68 -1.72
N LEU A 12 17.82 -1.90 -2.78
CA LEU A 12 16.89 -0.75 -2.71
C LEU A 12 15.48 -1.20 -2.39
N THR A 13 14.99 -2.25 -3.08
CA THR A 13 13.66 -2.80 -2.85
C THR A 13 13.51 -3.32 -1.42
N PHE A 14 14.53 -4.07 -0.93
CA PHE A 14 14.56 -4.55 0.45
C PHE A 14 14.45 -3.39 1.44
N MET A 15 15.32 -2.37 1.32
CA MET A 15 15.35 -1.25 2.26
C MET A 15 14.08 -0.40 2.22
N TYR A 16 13.51 -0.18 1.04
CA TYR A 16 12.24 0.54 0.91
C TYR A 16 11.11 -0.17 1.66
N PHE A 17 10.90 -1.45 1.39
CA PHE A 17 9.84 -2.21 2.05
C PHE A 17 10.15 -2.52 3.51
N ALA A 18 11.43 -2.56 3.90
CA ALA A 18 11.81 -2.61 5.31
C ALA A 18 11.43 -1.31 6.05
N ALA A 19 11.63 -0.13 5.44
CA ALA A 19 11.16 1.13 6.01
C ALA A 19 9.61 1.16 6.13
N VAL A 20 8.89 0.64 5.14
CA VAL A 20 7.43 0.47 5.17
C VAL A 20 7.01 -0.51 6.27
N GLY A 21 7.73 -1.63 6.44
CA GLY A 21 7.47 -2.65 7.48
C GLY A 21 7.70 -2.16 8.91
N LEU A 22 8.57 -1.16 9.10
CA LEU A 22 8.69 -0.44 10.37
C LEU A 22 7.56 0.58 10.53
N PHE A 23 7.37 1.45 9.52
CA PHE A 23 6.52 2.63 9.67
C PHE A 23 5.04 2.25 9.78
N ASN A 24 4.49 1.53 8.80
CA ASN A 24 3.04 1.33 8.70
C ASN A 24 2.44 0.59 9.92
N PRO A 25 3.03 -0.52 10.41
CA PRO A 25 2.48 -1.21 11.57
C PRO A 25 2.66 -0.49 12.90
N TYR A 26 3.73 0.29 13.06
CA TYR A 26 4.10 0.82 14.38
C TYR A 26 3.91 2.33 14.53
N ALA A 27 3.79 3.11 13.44
CA ALA A 27 3.52 4.54 13.51
C ALA A 27 2.22 4.88 14.28
N PRO A 28 1.09 4.16 14.10
CA PRO A 28 -0.11 4.41 14.89
C PRO A 28 0.12 4.27 16.41
N LEU A 29 0.93 3.30 16.83
CA LEU A 29 1.29 3.10 18.24
C LEU A 29 2.17 4.24 18.77
N TRP A 30 3.09 4.72 17.94
CA TRP A 30 3.92 5.87 18.28
C TRP A 30 3.08 7.16 18.37
N PHE A 31 2.17 7.40 17.44
CA PHE A 31 1.24 8.54 17.50
C PHE A 31 0.39 8.48 18.77
N GLN A 32 -0.10 7.30 19.15
CA GLN A 32 -0.83 7.10 20.40
C GLN A 32 0.02 7.45 21.62
N SER A 33 1.31 7.08 21.63
CA SER A 33 2.23 7.41 22.73
C SER A 33 2.54 8.90 22.86
N LEU A 34 2.34 9.69 21.78
CA LEU A 34 2.38 11.16 21.81
C LEU A 34 1.08 11.79 22.32
N GLY A 35 0.09 11.00 22.73
CA GLY A 35 -1.20 11.46 23.23
C GLY A 35 -2.23 11.78 22.13
N PHE A 36 -2.00 11.35 20.88
CA PHE A 36 -2.93 11.63 19.79
C PHE A 36 -4.18 10.74 19.90
N SER A 37 -5.35 11.36 19.69
CA SER A 37 -6.61 10.63 19.60
C SER A 37 -6.65 9.73 18.34
N THR A 38 -7.51 8.72 18.34
CA THR A 38 -7.68 7.83 17.18
C THR A 38 -8.15 8.58 15.93
N LEU A 39 -8.91 9.67 16.09
CA LEU A 39 -9.29 10.57 15.00
C LEU A 39 -8.05 11.25 14.38
N VAL A 40 -7.16 11.80 15.20
CA VAL A 40 -5.89 12.43 14.72
C VAL A 40 -5.01 11.39 14.07
N ILE A 41 -4.87 10.21 14.66
CA ILE A 41 -4.10 9.09 14.08
C ILE A 41 -4.67 8.70 12.71
N GLY A 42 -5.98 8.54 12.60
CA GLY A 42 -6.65 8.24 11.34
C GLY A 42 -6.49 9.34 10.28
N ALA A 43 -6.53 10.61 10.69
CA ALA A 43 -6.28 11.75 9.81
C ALA A 43 -4.83 11.76 9.30
N ILE A 44 -3.84 11.51 10.16
CA ILE A 44 -2.43 11.40 9.75
C ILE A 44 -2.22 10.20 8.82
N ALA A 45 -2.82 9.04 9.14
CA ALA A 45 -2.75 7.85 8.26
C ALA A 45 -3.37 8.13 6.87
N SER A 46 -4.41 8.96 6.79
CA SER A 46 -5.05 9.34 5.52
C SER A 46 -4.15 10.20 4.62
N LEU A 47 -3.12 10.88 5.17
CA LEU A 47 -2.15 11.64 4.38
C LEU A 47 -1.43 10.76 3.36
N GLN A 48 -1.16 9.48 3.69
CA GLN A 48 -0.59 8.53 2.73
C GLN A 48 -1.49 8.34 1.50
N SER A 49 -2.80 8.32 1.71
CA SER A 49 -3.78 8.18 0.62
C SER A 49 -3.90 9.46 -0.22
N TRP A 50 -3.87 10.62 0.41
CA TRP A 50 -3.81 11.91 -0.30
C TRP A 50 -2.57 12.01 -1.19
N THR A 51 -1.40 11.65 -0.67
CA THR A 51 -0.17 11.72 -1.46
C THR A 51 -0.17 10.76 -2.65
N ARG A 52 -0.86 9.61 -2.56
CA ARG A 52 -0.98 8.65 -3.67
C ARG A 52 -1.75 9.18 -4.88
N VAL A 53 -2.55 10.25 -4.73
CA VAL A 53 -3.36 10.80 -5.83
C VAL A 53 -2.49 11.54 -6.85
N LEU A 54 -1.55 12.36 -6.40
CA LEU A 54 -0.79 13.25 -7.29
C LEU A 54 0.73 13.01 -7.26
N ALA A 55 1.29 12.69 -6.09
CA ALA A 55 2.73 12.68 -5.92
C ALA A 55 3.46 11.61 -6.77
N PRO A 56 3.00 10.35 -6.90
CA PRO A 56 3.64 9.37 -7.77
C PRO A 56 3.63 9.80 -9.24
N TYR A 57 2.53 10.44 -9.67
CA TYR A 57 2.44 10.97 -11.03
C TYR A 57 3.47 12.07 -11.29
N ALA A 58 3.60 13.03 -10.36
CA ALA A 58 4.59 14.11 -10.49
C ALA A 58 6.03 13.57 -10.55
N TRP A 59 6.37 12.58 -9.72
CA TRP A 59 7.66 11.93 -9.74
C TRP A 59 7.92 11.19 -11.06
N SER A 60 6.95 10.40 -11.55
CA SER A 60 7.06 9.68 -12.81
C SER A 60 7.21 10.64 -13.99
N TRP A 61 6.38 11.69 -14.03
CA TRP A 61 6.45 12.72 -15.05
C TRP A 61 7.82 13.41 -15.08
N GLY A 62 8.37 13.77 -13.91
CA GLY A 62 9.72 14.30 -13.80
C GLY A 62 10.79 13.32 -14.31
N GLY A 63 10.62 12.02 -14.04
CA GLY A 63 11.50 10.96 -14.51
C GLY A 63 11.47 10.80 -16.04
N ASP A 64 10.29 10.81 -16.61
CA ASP A 64 10.07 10.62 -18.06
C ASP A 64 10.60 11.82 -18.86
N HIS A 65 10.40 13.05 -18.38
CA HIS A 65 10.84 14.26 -19.07
C HIS A 65 12.34 14.54 -18.90
N SER A 66 12.92 14.20 -17.75
CA SER A 66 14.35 14.47 -17.49
C SER A 66 15.28 13.35 -17.91
N GLY A 67 14.79 12.10 -18.03
CA GLY A 67 15.61 10.89 -18.19
C GLY A 67 16.54 10.61 -17.00
N ARG A 68 16.32 11.27 -15.84
CA ARG A 68 17.20 11.24 -14.65
C ARG A 68 16.55 10.50 -13.48
N ARG A 69 15.96 9.33 -13.74
CA ARG A 69 15.21 8.58 -12.71
C ARG A 69 16.05 8.24 -11.49
N VAL A 70 17.33 7.89 -11.65
CA VAL A 70 18.23 7.59 -10.51
C VAL A 70 18.47 8.81 -9.63
N GLU A 71 18.65 9.99 -10.23
CA GLU A 71 18.85 11.23 -9.48
C GLU A 71 17.57 11.60 -8.71
N LEU A 72 16.39 11.40 -9.31
CA LEU A 72 15.11 11.61 -8.66
C LEU A 72 14.86 10.62 -7.51
N ILE A 73 15.28 9.35 -7.64
CA ILE A 73 15.23 8.39 -6.52
C ILE A 73 16.13 8.86 -5.38
N ARG A 74 17.33 9.36 -5.67
CA ARG A 74 18.24 9.92 -4.65
C ARG A 74 17.63 11.16 -3.98
N LEU A 75 17.02 12.05 -4.75
CA LEU A 75 16.30 13.22 -4.21
C LEU A 75 15.12 12.80 -3.32
N ALA A 76 14.32 11.85 -3.77
CA ALA A 76 13.20 11.30 -3.02
C ALA A 76 13.66 10.67 -1.69
N THR A 77 14.67 9.82 -1.72
CA THR A 77 15.21 9.18 -0.50
C THR A 77 15.90 10.18 0.43
N PHE A 78 16.52 11.23 -0.10
CA PHE A 78 17.06 12.34 0.69
C PHE A 78 15.94 13.13 1.37
N GLY A 79 14.89 13.49 0.65
CA GLY A 79 13.70 14.13 1.23
C GLY A 79 13.02 13.29 2.32
N ALA A 80 12.96 11.97 2.10
CA ALA A 80 12.43 11.03 3.10
C ALA A 80 13.31 11.00 4.36
N LEU A 81 14.64 10.99 4.21
CA LEU A 81 15.58 11.06 5.34
C LEU A 81 15.43 12.38 6.11
N LEU A 82 15.36 13.51 5.42
CA LEU A 82 15.14 14.81 6.08
C LEU A 82 13.82 14.85 6.86
N SER A 83 12.75 14.32 6.28
CA SER A 83 11.45 14.23 6.95
C SER A 83 11.50 13.31 8.19
N ALA A 84 12.21 12.18 8.09
CA ALA A 84 12.42 11.26 9.20
C ALA A 84 13.25 11.90 10.33
N LEU A 85 14.31 12.63 9.99
CA LEU A 85 15.08 13.44 10.95
C LEU A 85 14.23 14.54 11.56
N GLY A 86 13.31 15.13 10.78
CA GLY A 86 12.33 16.08 11.29
C GLY A 86 11.39 15.45 12.33
N LEU A 87 10.89 14.24 12.12
CA LEU A 87 10.10 13.51 13.13
C LEU A 87 10.92 13.27 14.41
N LEU A 88 12.18 12.89 14.28
CA LEU A 88 13.07 12.70 15.42
C LEU A 88 13.33 14.02 16.18
N ALA A 89 13.55 15.13 15.46
CA ALA A 89 13.71 16.46 16.03
C ALA A 89 12.45 16.94 16.76
N VAL A 90 11.25 16.73 16.18
CA VAL A 90 9.97 17.05 16.83
C VAL A 90 9.82 16.29 18.14
N GLN A 91 10.22 15.02 18.17
CA GLN A 91 10.21 14.23 19.42
C GLN A 91 11.21 14.76 20.45
N ALA A 92 12.41 15.19 20.03
CA ALA A 92 13.45 15.70 20.90
C ALA A 92 13.14 17.12 21.47
N LEU A 93 12.33 17.91 20.76
CA LEU A 93 11.95 19.27 21.14
C LEU A 93 10.74 19.35 22.10
N GLN A 94 10.31 18.21 22.66
CA GLN A 94 9.27 18.19 23.68
C GLN A 94 9.76 18.91 24.98
N PRO A 95 8.88 19.65 25.71
CA PRO A 95 7.43 19.74 25.52
C PRO A 95 7.01 20.81 24.48
N MET A 96 6.00 20.47 23.69
CA MET A 96 5.32 21.34 22.74
C MET A 96 3.83 21.43 23.07
N SER A 97 3.14 22.51 22.65
CA SER A 97 1.69 22.51 22.74
C SER A 97 1.08 21.39 21.86
N ALA A 98 -0.04 20.83 22.29
CA ALA A 98 -0.69 19.72 21.59
C ALA A 98 -0.95 20.03 20.10
N THR A 99 -1.40 21.27 19.80
CA THR A 99 -1.64 21.70 18.41
C THR A 99 -0.37 21.75 17.59
N HIS A 100 0.70 22.35 18.11
CA HIS A 100 1.98 22.43 17.39
C HIS A 100 2.58 21.04 17.17
N LEU A 101 2.46 20.13 18.14
CA LEU A 101 2.93 18.77 18.02
C LEU A 101 2.19 18.00 16.92
N VAL A 102 0.85 18.06 16.91
CA VAL A 102 0.03 17.41 15.87
C VAL A 102 0.40 17.96 14.49
N VAL A 103 0.48 19.29 14.33
CA VAL A 103 0.82 19.91 13.03
C VAL A 103 2.23 19.52 12.59
N ALA A 104 3.22 19.58 13.47
CA ALA A 104 4.61 19.26 13.15
C ALA A 104 4.75 17.79 12.72
N VAL A 105 4.15 16.84 13.47
CA VAL A 105 4.15 15.41 13.12
C VAL A 105 3.40 15.17 11.81
N ALA A 106 2.23 15.80 11.59
CA ALA A 106 1.46 15.65 10.37
C ALA A 106 2.23 16.16 9.14
N VAL A 107 2.86 17.35 9.24
CA VAL A 107 3.67 17.92 8.14
C VAL A 107 4.87 17.04 7.83
N MET A 108 5.65 16.64 8.84
CA MET A 108 6.81 15.76 8.60
C MET A 108 6.38 14.39 8.01
N THR A 109 5.26 13.84 8.47
CA THR A 109 4.71 12.59 7.93
C THR A 109 4.22 12.77 6.49
N ALA A 110 3.55 13.88 6.16
CA ALA A 110 3.12 14.18 4.80
C ALA A 110 4.33 14.31 3.86
N LEU A 111 5.37 15.04 4.27
CA LEU A 111 6.61 15.18 3.49
C LEU A 111 7.31 13.83 3.29
N LEU A 112 7.34 12.98 4.33
CA LEU A 112 7.86 11.61 4.24
C LEU A 112 7.09 10.79 3.20
N PHE A 113 5.75 10.87 3.18
CA PHE A 113 4.93 10.16 2.22
C PHE A 113 5.08 10.69 0.80
N VAL A 114 5.14 12.03 0.61
CA VAL A 114 5.39 12.65 -0.70
C VAL A 114 6.74 12.19 -1.25
N ALA A 115 7.78 12.22 -0.44
CA ALA A 115 9.11 11.80 -0.84
C ALA A 115 9.14 10.30 -1.19
N ASN A 116 8.66 9.44 -0.30
CA ASN A 116 8.64 7.98 -0.53
C ASN A 116 7.76 7.55 -1.70
N SER A 117 6.73 8.31 -2.07
CA SER A 117 5.81 7.99 -3.16
C SER A 117 6.51 7.94 -4.54
N GLY A 118 7.64 8.62 -4.70
CA GLY A 118 8.43 8.60 -5.93
C GLY A 118 9.33 7.37 -6.09
N VAL A 119 9.71 6.73 -4.98
CA VAL A 119 10.73 5.66 -5.02
C VAL A 119 10.28 4.48 -5.86
N VAL A 120 9.07 3.93 -5.62
CA VAL A 120 8.61 2.73 -6.32
C VAL A 120 8.39 2.96 -7.81
N PRO A 121 7.63 3.96 -8.28
CA PRO A 121 7.39 4.11 -9.72
C PRO A 121 8.67 4.40 -10.51
N LEU A 122 9.57 5.22 -9.99
CA LEU A 122 10.86 5.50 -10.64
C LEU A 122 11.75 4.26 -10.68
N TYR A 123 11.80 3.51 -9.59
CA TYR A 123 12.56 2.27 -9.48
C TYR A 123 12.02 1.18 -10.40
N GLU A 124 10.70 0.98 -10.45
CA GLU A 124 10.07 -0.02 -11.31
C GLU A 124 10.35 0.28 -12.78
N ALA A 125 10.26 1.54 -13.21
CA ALA A 125 10.60 1.93 -14.57
C ALA A 125 12.07 1.61 -14.92
N LEU A 126 13.01 1.94 -14.02
CA LEU A 126 14.43 1.59 -14.19
C LEU A 126 14.66 0.08 -14.26
N LEU A 127 14.00 -0.69 -13.39
CA LEU A 127 14.11 -2.14 -13.34
C LEU A 127 13.57 -2.79 -14.61
N LEU A 128 12.38 -2.35 -15.06
CA LEU A 128 11.77 -2.83 -16.30
C LEU A 128 12.65 -2.55 -17.51
N HIS A 129 13.21 -1.34 -17.60
CA HIS A 129 14.16 -1.00 -18.67
C HIS A 129 15.44 -1.87 -18.62
N ALA A 130 16.00 -2.08 -17.42
CA ALA A 130 17.20 -2.89 -17.23
C ALA A 130 17.02 -4.40 -17.52
N LEU A 131 15.76 -4.87 -17.50
CA LEU A 131 15.38 -6.27 -17.71
C LEU A 131 14.69 -6.53 -19.06
N GLN A 132 14.67 -5.53 -19.95
CA GLN A 132 14.22 -5.75 -21.33
C GLN A 132 15.12 -6.78 -22.04
N THR A 133 14.47 -7.73 -22.71
CA THR A 133 15.16 -8.70 -23.56
C THR A 133 15.46 -8.10 -24.94
N PRO A 134 16.44 -8.63 -25.70
CA PRO A 134 16.72 -8.15 -27.07
C PRO A 134 15.51 -8.24 -28.01
N THR A 135 14.53 -9.08 -27.69
CA THR A 135 13.27 -9.25 -28.46
C THR A 135 12.17 -8.31 -28.01
N GLY A 136 12.43 -7.35 -27.10
CA GLY A 136 11.46 -6.37 -26.61
C GLY A 136 10.55 -6.88 -25.48
N GLY A 137 10.74 -8.12 -25.00
CA GLY A 137 10.00 -8.67 -23.87
C GLY A 137 10.65 -8.37 -22.52
N LEU A 138 9.98 -8.74 -21.41
CA LEU A 138 10.48 -8.64 -20.05
C LEU A 138 11.07 -9.98 -19.58
N ASP A 139 12.26 -9.98 -18.97
CA ASP A 139 12.77 -11.14 -18.22
C ASP A 139 12.01 -11.26 -16.87
N ALA A 140 10.84 -11.87 -16.93
CA ALA A 140 9.94 -12.03 -15.78
C ALA A 140 10.60 -12.82 -14.63
N ARG A 141 11.50 -13.75 -14.92
CA ARG A 141 12.21 -14.54 -13.91
C ARG A 141 13.18 -13.69 -13.10
N ARG A 142 13.94 -12.82 -13.77
CA ARG A 142 14.85 -11.89 -13.09
C ARG A 142 14.08 -10.80 -12.36
N TYR A 143 13.00 -10.28 -12.93
CA TYR A 143 12.12 -9.33 -12.27
C TYR A 143 11.58 -9.91 -10.97
N GLY A 144 11.01 -11.11 -10.98
CA GLY A 144 10.48 -11.77 -9.78
C GLY A 144 11.55 -11.96 -8.69
N ARG A 145 12.78 -12.32 -9.07
CA ARG A 145 13.90 -12.45 -8.12
C ARG A 145 14.28 -11.14 -7.43
N VAL A 146 14.15 -10.02 -8.10
CA VAL A 146 14.41 -8.70 -7.49
C VAL A 146 13.22 -8.28 -6.63
N ARG A 147 12.00 -8.47 -7.13
CA ARG A 147 10.77 -8.02 -6.47
C ARG A 147 10.51 -8.73 -5.14
N VAL A 148 10.88 -10.01 -5.01
CA VAL A 148 10.71 -10.79 -3.76
C VAL A 148 11.46 -10.18 -2.58
N TRP A 149 12.61 -9.50 -2.82
CA TRP A 149 13.36 -8.82 -1.76
C TRP A 149 12.56 -7.76 -1.03
N GLY A 150 11.54 -7.16 -1.68
CA GLY A 150 10.63 -6.25 -1.02
C GLY A 150 9.80 -6.94 0.07
N SER A 151 9.19 -8.07 -0.25
CA SER A 151 8.42 -8.84 0.74
C SER A 151 9.31 -9.37 1.89
N VAL A 152 10.52 -9.83 1.55
CA VAL A 152 11.51 -10.24 2.57
C VAL A 152 11.89 -9.07 3.47
N GLY A 153 12.16 -7.89 2.89
CA GLY A 153 12.47 -6.67 3.64
C GLY A 153 11.36 -6.28 4.61
N PHE A 154 10.10 -6.32 4.15
CA PHE A 154 8.94 -6.06 5.01
C PHE A 154 8.84 -7.06 6.17
N ILE A 155 8.88 -8.37 5.87
CA ILE A 155 8.76 -9.43 6.89
C ILE A 155 9.88 -9.33 7.94
N VAL A 156 11.12 -9.19 7.50
CA VAL A 156 12.28 -9.04 8.41
C VAL A 156 12.11 -7.81 9.29
N SER A 157 11.76 -6.67 8.68
CA SER A 157 11.62 -5.41 9.40
C SER A 157 10.46 -5.46 10.40
N VAL A 158 9.25 -5.84 9.97
CA VAL A 158 8.09 -5.85 10.87
C VAL A 158 8.30 -6.80 12.05
N SER A 159 8.94 -7.95 11.84
CA SER A 159 9.24 -8.91 12.91
C SER A 159 10.33 -8.40 13.85
N ALA A 160 11.44 -7.90 13.31
CA ALA A 160 12.57 -7.40 14.11
C ALA A 160 12.17 -6.17 14.94
N PHE A 161 11.51 -5.19 14.33
CA PHE A 161 11.09 -3.99 15.05
C PHE A 161 9.96 -4.24 16.04
N GLY A 162 9.13 -5.27 15.87
CA GLY A 162 8.21 -5.72 16.90
C GLY A 162 8.95 -6.06 18.21
N VAL A 163 10.01 -6.85 18.10
CA VAL A 163 10.85 -7.23 19.25
C VAL A 163 11.65 -6.03 19.79
N LEU A 164 12.26 -5.23 18.93
CA LEU A 164 13.06 -4.08 19.34
C LEU A 164 12.22 -3.01 20.05
N LEU A 165 11.03 -2.68 19.50
CA LEU A 165 10.12 -1.71 20.09
C LEU A 165 9.46 -2.21 21.37
N GLU A 166 9.35 -3.54 21.57
CA GLU A 166 8.92 -4.12 22.85
C GLU A 166 10.02 -3.94 23.90
N ARG A 167 11.27 -4.23 23.51
CA ARG A 167 12.41 -4.20 24.44
C ARG A 167 12.83 -2.78 24.84
N TYR A 168 12.87 -1.86 23.89
CA TYR A 168 13.40 -0.49 24.11
C TYR A 168 12.29 0.57 24.27
N GLY A 169 11.02 0.15 24.16
CA GLY A 169 9.86 1.06 24.18
C GLY A 169 9.59 1.73 22.86
N ILE A 170 8.35 2.24 22.69
CA ILE A 170 7.90 2.90 21.47
C ILE A 170 8.57 4.27 21.25
N GLY A 171 9.15 4.87 22.28
CA GLY A 171 9.85 6.16 22.21
C GLY A 171 11.06 6.18 21.28
N VAL A 172 11.68 5.01 20.98
CA VAL A 172 12.79 4.94 20.01
C VAL A 172 12.33 4.84 18.55
N PHE A 173 11.02 4.85 18.29
CA PHE A 173 10.46 4.66 16.95
C PHE A 173 10.98 5.67 15.93
N ALA A 174 10.96 6.98 16.25
CA ALA A 174 11.42 8.03 15.33
C ALA A 174 12.91 7.87 14.98
N ALA A 175 13.75 7.44 15.93
CA ALA A 175 15.17 7.14 15.67
C ALA A 175 15.32 5.96 14.70
N PHE A 176 14.53 4.91 14.85
CA PHE A 176 14.54 3.77 13.90
C PHE A 176 14.03 4.18 12.52
N VAL A 177 13.01 5.03 12.43
CA VAL A 177 12.53 5.58 11.14
C VAL A 177 13.64 6.37 10.46
N ALA A 178 14.37 7.22 11.18
CA ALA A 178 15.51 7.95 10.64
C ALA A 178 16.63 7.02 10.17
N ALA A 179 17.00 6.02 10.98
CA ALA A 179 18.01 5.03 10.63
C ALA A 179 17.63 4.22 9.36
N MET A 180 16.39 3.77 9.25
CA MET A 180 15.91 3.01 8.09
C MET A 180 15.89 3.88 6.81
N ASN A 181 15.51 5.16 6.91
CA ASN A 181 15.57 6.08 5.76
C ASN A 181 17.03 6.43 5.39
N ALA A 182 17.96 6.48 6.35
CA ALA A 182 19.38 6.61 6.06
C ALA A 182 19.92 5.38 5.30
N LEU A 183 19.56 4.18 5.69
CA LEU A 183 19.92 2.95 4.98
C LEU A 183 19.28 2.90 3.57
N LEU A 184 18.03 3.36 3.42
CA LEU A 184 17.38 3.49 2.12
C LEU A 184 18.13 4.49 1.22
N MET A 185 18.54 5.63 1.77
CA MET A 185 19.36 6.62 1.04
C MET A 185 20.70 6.00 0.59
N VAL A 186 21.38 5.26 1.47
CA VAL A 186 22.64 4.54 1.11
C VAL A 186 22.39 3.54 -0.03
N ALA A 187 21.28 2.80 0.00
CA ALA A 187 20.91 1.89 -1.07
C ALA A 187 20.66 2.64 -2.41
N ALA A 188 19.99 3.79 -2.36
CA ALA A 188 19.72 4.64 -3.52
C ALA A 188 21.03 5.22 -4.13
N LEU A 189 21.99 5.61 -3.28
CA LEU A 189 23.29 6.11 -3.75
C LEU A 189 24.10 5.05 -4.48
N ARG A 190 23.89 3.77 -4.18
CA ARG A 190 24.57 2.64 -4.84
C ARG A 190 23.96 2.24 -6.18
N LEU A 191 22.80 2.81 -6.57
CA LEU A 191 22.25 2.59 -7.92
C LEU A 191 23.20 3.12 -8.99
N PRO A 192 23.36 2.40 -10.12
CA PRO A 192 24.18 2.86 -11.23
C PRO A 192 23.57 4.13 -11.82
N ALA A 193 24.42 5.12 -12.11
CA ALA A 193 23.97 6.30 -12.84
C ALA A 193 23.63 5.88 -14.28
N THR A 194 22.35 5.88 -14.61
CA THR A 194 21.84 5.63 -15.95
C THR A 194 21.05 6.86 -16.38
N ARG A 195 21.28 7.30 -17.62
CA ARG A 195 20.45 8.31 -18.27
C ARG A 195 19.66 7.59 -19.35
N GLU A 196 18.38 7.82 -19.36
CA GLU A 196 17.46 7.27 -20.35
C GLU A 196 17.01 8.38 -21.30
N ASP A 197 16.59 8.02 -22.50
CA ASP A 197 16.01 8.98 -23.42
C ASP A 197 14.66 9.43 -22.88
N ALA A 198 14.40 10.74 -22.99
CA ALA A 198 13.10 11.32 -22.58
C ALA A 198 11.99 10.75 -23.47
N VAL A 199 10.93 10.25 -22.86
CA VAL A 199 9.76 9.71 -23.56
C VAL A 199 8.75 10.84 -23.73
N HIS A 200 8.41 11.17 -24.98
CA HIS A 200 7.31 12.07 -25.28
C HIS A 200 6.06 11.23 -25.56
N ASP A 201 5.13 11.26 -24.62
CA ASP A 201 3.89 10.51 -24.75
C ASP A 201 2.82 11.37 -25.46
N GLU A 202 2.18 10.81 -26.48
CA GLU A 202 1.05 11.46 -27.13
C GLU A 202 -0.18 11.44 -26.21
N ALA A 203 -0.98 12.48 -26.24
CA ALA A 203 -2.16 12.61 -25.39
C ALA A 203 -3.14 11.42 -25.56
N ALA A 204 -3.39 10.69 -24.46
CA ALA A 204 -4.34 9.59 -24.47
C ALA A 204 -5.81 10.11 -24.56
N PRO A 205 -6.75 9.33 -25.17
CA PRO A 205 -8.16 9.72 -25.30
C PRO A 205 -8.85 9.98 -23.96
N PRO A 206 -9.95 10.76 -23.89
CA PRO A 206 -10.67 11.03 -22.65
C PRO A 206 -11.30 9.75 -22.06
N VAL A 207 -11.24 9.59 -20.73
CA VAL A 207 -11.77 8.41 -20.01
C VAL A 207 -13.21 8.58 -19.51
N LEU A 208 -13.72 9.81 -19.47
CA LEU A 208 -15.04 10.13 -18.92
C LEU A 208 -16.20 9.33 -19.54
N PRO A 209 -16.24 9.08 -20.87
CA PRO A 209 -17.28 8.24 -21.48
C PRO A 209 -17.25 6.79 -20.95
N LEU A 210 -16.07 6.24 -20.66
CA LEU A 210 -15.93 4.90 -20.13
C LEU A 210 -16.45 4.80 -18.70
N LEU A 211 -16.21 5.81 -17.86
CA LEU A 211 -16.70 5.86 -16.49
C LEU A 211 -18.23 5.87 -16.38
N LYS A 212 -18.94 6.33 -17.42
CA LYS A 212 -20.40 6.31 -17.49
C LYS A 212 -20.97 4.91 -17.79
N ARG A 213 -20.14 3.96 -18.24
CA ARG A 213 -20.59 2.58 -18.51
C ARG A 213 -20.88 1.89 -17.16
N PRO A 214 -22.07 1.27 -16.97
CA PRO A 214 -22.44 0.67 -15.69
C PRO A 214 -21.44 -0.39 -15.19
N GLU A 215 -20.89 -1.20 -16.09
CA GLU A 215 -19.86 -2.19 -15.76
C GLU A 215 -18.64 -1.53 -15.10
N VAL A 216 -18.16 -0.41 -15.65
CA VAL A 216 -16.97 0.30 -15.19
C VAL A 216 -17.25 1.02 -13.88
N ALA A 217 -18.39 1.70 -13.77
CA ALA A 217 -18.79 2.40 -12.56
C ALA A 217 -18.90 1.43 -11.34
N TRP A 218 -19.60 0.30 -11.52
CA TRP A 218 -19.74 -0.71 -10.49
C TRP A 218 -18.42 -1.45 -10.17
N PHE A 219 -17.55 -1.62 -11.16
CA PHE A 219 -16.20 -2.12 -10.90
C PHE A 219 -15.44 -1.20 -9.95
N PHE A 220 -15.38 0.10 -10.23
CA PHE A 220 -14.68 1.05 -9.35
C PHE A 220 -15.36 1.19 -7.99
N ALA A 221 -16.68 1.09 -7.90
CA ALA A 221 -17.38 1.03 -6.61
C ALA A 221 -16.97 -0.21 -5.80
N SER A 222 -16.85 -1.38 -6.43
CA SER A 222 -16.35 -2.59 -5.77
C SER A 222 -14.92 -2.43 -5.26
N VAL A 223 -14.03 -1.86 -6.07
CA VAL A 223 -12.66 -1.54 -5.66
C VAL A 223 -12.65 -0.61 -4.47
N PHE A 224 -13.38 0.51 -4.56
CA PHE A 224 -13.48 1.51 -3.49
C PHE A 224 -13.90 0.88 -2.18
N PHE A 225 -14.99 0.13 -2.14
CA PHE A 225 -15.51 -0.49 -0.92
C PHE A 225 -14.60 -1.59 -0.37
N THR A 226 -13.93 -2.36 -1.24
CA THR A 226 -12.95 -3.37 -0.79
C THR A 226 -11.75 -2.70 -0.12
N VAL A 227 -11.20 -1.64 -0.71
CA VAL A 227 -10.06 -0.93 -0.12
C VAL A 227 -10.46 -0.15 1.12
N LEU A 228 -11.67 0.44 1.14
CA LEU A 228 -12.24 1.08 2.34
C LEU A 228 -12.29 0.10 3.52
N ALA A 229 -12.75 -1.13 3.29
CA ALA A 229 -12.73 -2.17 4.30
C ALA A 229 -11.32 -2.46 4.82
N HIS A 230 -10.32 -2.52 3.92
CA HIS A 230 -8.92 -2.78 4.31
C HIS A 230 -8.24 -1.62 5.03
N THR A 231 -8.75 -0.40 4.93
CA THR A 231 -8.19 0.75 5.68
C THR A 231 -8.27 0.53 7.18
N SER A 232 -9.30 -0.19 7.67
CA SER A 232 -9.41 -0.59 9.08
C SER A 232 -8.20 -1.41 9.55
N LEU A 233 -7.72 -2.31 8.69
CA LEU A 233 -6.54 -3.12 8.96
C LEU A 233 -5.27 -2.25 8.93
N TYR A 234 -5.07 -1.47 7.87
CA TYR A 234 -3.83 -0.74 7.66
C TYR A 234 -3.62 0.39 8.67
N ALA A 235 -4.68 1.07 9.09
CA ALA A 235 -4.58 2.21 10.00
C ALA A 235 -4.70 1.83 11.49
N PHE A 236 -5.49 0.80 11.82
CA PHE A 236 -5.93 0.60 13.19
C PHE A 236 -5.66 -0.80 13.76
N PHE A 237 -5.23 -1.77 12.96
CA PHE A 237 -5.05 -3.15 13.44
C PHE A 237 -4.03 -3.25 14.56
N SER A 238 -2.90 -2.57 14.45
CA SER A 238 -1.87 -2.57 15.50
C SER A 238 -2.38 -1.96 16.81
N LEU A 239 -3.14 -0.86 16.73
CA LEU A 239 -3.79 -0.25 17.90
C LEU A 239 -4.81 -1.21 18.54
N TYR A 240 -5.60 -1.87 17.70
CA TYR A 240 -6.56 -2.88 18.17
C TYR A 240 -5.90 -4.03 18.90
N LEU A 241 -4.82 -4.58 18.33
CA LEU A 241 -4.08 -5.67 18.98
C LEU A 241 -3.51 -5.25 20.34
N VAL A 242 -2.91 -4.07 20.41
CA VAL A 242 -2.37 -3.56 21.69
C VAL A 242 -3.49 -3.29 22.69
N SER A 243 -4.66 -2.81 22.26
CA SER A 243 -5.83 -2.62 23.14
C SER A 243 -6.37 -3.93 23.71
N LEU A 244 -6.12 -5.06 23.05
CA LEU A 244 -6.45 -6.42 23.52
C LEU A 244 -5.34 -7.05 24.37
N GLY A 245 -4.25 -6.32 24.64
CA GLY A 245 -3.12 -6.79 25.45
C GLY A 245 -2.04 -7.54 24.67
N TYR A 246 -2.09 -7.58 23.34
CA TYR A 246 -1.01 -8.19 22.56
C TYR A 246 0.22 -7.29 22.53
N GLY A 247 1.41 -7.88 22.75
CA GLY A 247 2.69 -7.19 22.61
C GLY A 247 3.04 -6.87 21.14
N LYS A 248 3.98 -5.97 20.94
CA LYS A 248 4.45 -5.57 19.60
C LYS A 248 5.06 -6.72 18.77
N PRO A 249 5.69 -7.76 19.37
CA PRO A 249 6.09 -8.95 18.63
C PRO A 249 4.92 -9.70 17.98
N ALA A 250 3.77 -9.80 18.67
CA ALA A 250 2.57 -10.42 18.11
C ALA A 250 2.00 -9.58 16.95
N VAL A 251 2.03 -8.24 17.06
CA VAL A 251 1.69 -7.34 15.95
C VAL A 251 2.58 -7.64 14.74
N GLY A 252 3.90 -7.68 14.94
CA GLY A 252 4.86 -7.98 13.88
C GLY A 252 4.64 -9.34 13.23
N ALA A 253 4.41 -10.37 14.04
CA ALA A 253 4.17 -11.74 13.56
C ALA A 253 2.89 -11.83 12.70
N LEU A 254 1.79 -11.22 13.12
CA LEU A 254 0.53 -11.22 12.38
C LEU A 254 0.65 -10.47 11.03
N TRP A 255 1.37 -9.36 10.99
CA TRP A 255 1.68 -8.66 9.74
C TRP A 255 2.60 -9.50 8.84
N ALA A 256 3.60 -10.18 9.40
CA ALA A 256 4.51 -11.05 8.65
C ALA A 256 3.74 -12.23 8.01
N VAL A 257 2.79 -12.85 8.72
CA VAL A 257 1.92 -13.91 8.19
C VAL A 257 1.14 -13.41 6.97
N SER A 258 0.55 -12.20 7.03
CA SER A 258 -0.18 -11.63 5.89
C SER A 258 0.67 -11.53 4.62
N VAL A 259 1.91 -11.01 4.75
CA VAL A 259 2.81 -10.85 3.60
C VAL A 259 3.39 -12.19 3.14
N ALA A 260 3.63 -13.12 4.06
CA ALA A 260 4.11 -14.46 3.70
C ALA A 260 3.09 -15.22 2.80
N VAL A 261 1.80 -15.15 3.13
CA VAL A 261 0.76 -15.79 2.32
C VAL A 261 0.55 -15.09 0.97
N GLU A 262 0.81 -13.78 0.86
CA GLU A 262 0.82 -13.09 -0.44
C GLU A 262 1.92 -13.63 -1.36
N ILE A 263 3.12 -13.88 -0.82
CA ILE A 263 4.23 -14.45 -1.60
C ILE A 263 3.82 -15.81 -2.16
N VAL A 264 3.24 -16.66 -1.31
CA VAL A 264 2.76 -18.00 -1.73
C VAL A 264 1.68 -17.87 -2.80
N PHE A 265 0.73 -16.95 -2.62
CA PHE A 265 -0.31 -16.68 -3.60
C PHE A 265 0.28 -16.29 -4.96
N PHE A 266 1.12 -15.25 -5.01
CA PHE A 266 1.70 -14.77 -6.27
C PHE A 266 2.60 -15.82 -6.94
N TRP A 267 3.23 -16.69 -6.17
CA TRP A 267 4.02 -17.80 -6.73
C TRP A 267 3.14 -18.88 -7.36
N THR A 268 2.00 -19.17 -6.79
CA THR A 268 1.15 -20.29 -7.20
C THR A 268 0.01 -19.91 -8.13
N GLN A 269 -0.37 -18.62 -8.21
CA GLN A 269 -1.56 -18.12 -8.91
C GLN A 269 -1.66 -18.57 -10.38
N GLY A 270 -0.55 -18.63 -11.11
CA GLY A 270 -0.53 -19.05 -12.51
C GLY A 270 -1.07 -20.46 -12.79
N ARG A 271 -1.29 -21.29 -11.73
CA ARG A 271 -1.85 -22.63 -11.86
C ARG A 271 -3.36 -22.69 -11.72
N TRP A 272 -3.98 -21.68 -11.12
CA TRP A 272 -5.39 -21.78 -10.68
C TRP A 272 -6.17 -20.45 -10.79
N PHE A 273 -5.51 -19.30 -10.97
CA PHE A 273 -6.18 -18.01 -11.03
C PHE A 273 -7.15 -17.91 -12.22
N ASP A 274 -6.78 -18.49 -13.37
CA ASP A 274 -7.59 -18.48 -14.59
C ASP A 274 -8.84 -19.37 -14.52
N ARG A 275 -9.02 -20.16 -13.45
CA ARG A 275 -10.22 -21.00 -13.24
C ARG A 275 -11.49 -20.16 -12.97
N LEU A 276 -11.33 -18.92 -12.55
CA LEU A 276 -12.43 -18.00 -12.32
C LEU A 276 -12.23 -16.73 -13.16
N THR A 277 -13.34 -16.16 -13.61
CA THR A 277 -13.31 -14.84 -14.27
C THR A 277 -12.93 -13.76 -13.26
N PRO A 278 -12.35 -12.60 -13.70
CA PRO A 278 -12.03 -11.51 -12.80
C PRO A 278 -13.24 -11.01 -11.98
N HIS A 279 -14.44 -10.97 -12.58
CA HIS A 279 -15.67 -10.64 -11.84
C HIS A 279 -15.99 -11.62 -10.71
N ARG A 280 -15.86 -12.95 -10.95
CA ARG A 280 -16.06 -13.94 -9.91
C ARG A 280 -15.01 -13.83 -8.81
N TRP A 281 -13.75 -13.53 -9.16
CA TRP A 281 -12.72 -13.24 -8.17
C TRP A 281 -13.11 -12.07 -7.27
N LEU A 282 -13.57 -10.96 -7.83
CA LEU A 282 -14.00 -9.80 -7.03
C LEU A 282 -15.15 -10.14 -6.07
N GLN A 283 -16.12 -10.96 -6.50
CA GLN A 283 -17.20 -11.44 -5.64
C GLN A 283 -16.67 -12.31 -4.48
N TRP A 284 -15.82 -13.30 -4.78
CA TRP A 284 -15.20 -14.15 -3.76
C TRP A 284 -14.36 -13.35 -2.77
N VAL A 285 -13.51 -12.46 -3.27
CA VAL A 285 -12.71 -11.55 -2.46
C VAL A 285 -13.58 -10.77 -1.49
N ALA A 286 -14.65 -10.15 -1.96
CA ALA A 286 -15.52 -9.33 -1.13
C ALA A 286 -16.23 -10.18 -0.04
N GLY A 287 -16.71 -11.39 -0.38
CA GLY A 287 -17.31 -12.31 0.58
C GLY A 287 -16.33 -12.75 1.67
N VAL A 288 -15.11 -13.16 1.27
CA VAL A 288 -14.04 -13.53 2.23
C VAL A 288 -13.62 -12.33 3.08
N THR A 289 -13.58 -11.12 2.50
CA THR A 289 -13.26 -9.89 3.23
C THR A 289 -14.31 -9.61 4.30
N ALA A 290 -15.60 -9.76 4.00
CA ALA A 290 -16.67 -9.59 4.98
C ALA A 290 -16.51 -10.59 6.14
N LEU A 291 -16.33 -11.87 5.85
CA LEU A 291 -16.11 -12.90 6.87
C LEU A 291 -14.86 -12.64 7.71
N ARG A 292 -13.77 -12.23 7.09
CA ARG A 292 -12.53 -11.84 7.77
C ARG A 292 -12.75 -10.76 8.81
N PHE A 293 -13.44 -9.68 8.45
CA PHE A 293 -13.63 -8.55 9.36
C PHE A 293 -14.68 -8.84 10.42
N VAL A 294 -15.73 -9.63 10.14
CA VAL A 294 -16.63 -10.17 11.17
C VAL A 294 -15.86 -11.02 12.18
N ALA A 295 -15.02 -11.94 11.70
CA ALA A 295 -14.19 -12.78 12.57
C ALA A 295 -13.22 -11.94 13.41
N THR A 296 -12.61 -10.89 12.84
CA THR A 296 -11.72 -9.97 13.58
C THR A 296 -12.48 -9.17 14.63
N ALA A 297 -13.71 -8.70 14.33
CA ALA A 297 -14.54 -7.93 15.26
C ALA A 297 -14.99 -8.76 16.47
N LEU A 298 -15.34 -10.03 16.24
CA LEU A 298 -15.89 -10.93 17.27
C LEU A 298 -14.79 -11.70 18.02
N GLY A 299 -13.77 -12.12 17.32
CA GLY A 299 -12.77 -13.08 17.81
C GLY A 299 -11.38 -12.52 18.00
N GLY A 300 -11.18 -11.21 18.02
CA GLY A 300 -9.86 -10.58 18.12
C GLY A 300 -9.07 -10.91 19.39
N ALA A 301 -9.74 -11.36 20.45
CA ALA A 301 -9.07 -11.87 21.65
C ALA A 301 -8.48 -13.28 21.46
N LEU A 302 -8.82 -13.99 20.38
CA LEU A 302 -8.41 -15.36 20.11
C LEU A 302 -7.32 -15.40 19.04
N VAL A 303 -6.11 -15.79 19.41
CA VAL A 303 -4.95 -15.91 18.50
C VAL A 303 -5.27 -16.73 17.25
N PRO A 304 -5.91 -17.91 17.33
CA PRO A 304 -6.25 -18.68 16.13
C PRO A 304 -7.12 -17.93 15.13
N VAL A 305 -8.10 -17.15 15.62
CA VAL A 305 -8.99 -16.34 14.77
C VAL A 305 -8.19 -15.25 14.05
N LEU A 306 -7.28 -14.57 14.76
CA LEU A 306 -6.42 -13.56 14.16
C LEU A 306 -5.49 -14.17 13.10
N VAL A 307 -4.87 -15.31 13.39
CA VAL A 307 -4.01 -16.01 12.42
C VAL A 307 -4.82 -16.42 11.17
N LEU A 308 -5.99 -17.02 11.34
CA LEU A 308 -6.86 -17.37 10.21
C LEU A 308 -7.26 -16.13 9.41
N ALA A 309 -7.62 -15.03 10.07
CA ALA A 309 -7.91 -13.76 9.43
C ALA A 309 -6.70 -13.23 8.62
N GLN A 310 -5.46 -13.38 9.12
CA GLN A 310 -4.27 -12.97 8.38
C GLN A 310 -3.96 -13.93 7.20
N LEU A 311 -4.21 -15.23 7.33
CA LEU A 311 -4.07 -16.19 6.23
C LEU A 311 -5.02 -15.86 5.05
N THR A 312 -6.22 -15.34 5.32
CA THR A 312 -7.14 -14.92 4.25
C THR A 312 -6.63 -13.71 3.46
N HIS A 313 -5.56 -13.04 3.92
CA HIS A 313 -4.99 -11.87 3.24
C HIS A 313 -4.54 -12.17 1.81
N ALA A 314 -4.08 -13.39 1.53
CA ALA A 314 -3.80 -13.85 0.18
C ALA A 314 -5.00 -13.69 -0.78
N ILE A 315 -6.21 -13.95 -0.30
CA ILE A 315 -7.44 -13.80 -1.10
C ILE A 315 -7.90 -12.34 -1.08
N THR A 316 -8.02 -11.75 0.11
CA THR A 316 -8.63 -10.43 0.28
C THR A 316 -7.78 -9.30 -0.29
N PHE A 317 -6.46 -9.48 -0.42
CA PHE A 317 -5.54 -8.50 -0.99
C PHE A 317 -4.89 -8.99 -2.30
N ALA A 318 -4.17 -10.13 -2.30
CA ALA A 318 -3.39 -10.50 -3.48
C ALA A 318 -4.29 -10.92 -4.66
N ALA A 319 -5.34 -11.74 -4.42
CA ALA A 319 -6.31 -12.08 -5.47
C ALA A 319 -7.14 -10.86 -5.91
N HIS A 320 -7.51 -9.97 -4.97
CA HIS A 320 -8.14 -8.70 -5.29
C HIS A 320 -7.29 -7.87 -6.26
N HIS A 321 -6.02 -7.66 -5.92
CA HIS A 321 -5.10 -6.89 -6.75
C HIS A 321 -4.95 -7.50 -8.15
N ALA A 322 -4.74 -8.81 -8.25
CA ALA A 322 -4.61 -9.51 -9.53
C ALA A 322 -5.90 -9.39 -10.37
N ALA A 323 -7.07 -9.55 -9.76
CA ALA A 323 -8.37 -9.39 -10.43
C ALA A 323 -8.60 -7.94 -10.89
N CYS A 324 -8.25 -6.96 -10.08
CA CYS A 324 -8.37 -5.55 -10.45
C CYS A 324 -7.44 -5.19 -11.61
N VAL A 325 -6.19 -5.65 -11.62
CA VAL A 325 -5.27 -5.43 -12.74
C VAL A 325 -5.82 -6.04 -14.02
N ALA A 326 -6.32 -7.27 -13.97
CA ALA A 326 -6.95 -7.92 -15.14
C ALA A 326 -8.19 -7.16 -15.64
N MET A 327 -9.03 -6.65 -14.73
CA MET A 327 -10.18 -5.82 -15.09
C MET A 327 -9.76 -4.50 -15.72
N VAL A 328 -8.78 -3.81 -15.16
CA VAL A 328 -8.28 -2.53 -15.72
C VAL A 328 -7.71 -2.76 -17.12
N GLN A 329 -6.92 -3.82 -17.33
CA GLN A 329 -6.40 -4.17 -18.67
C GLN A 329 -7.53 -4.43 -19.68
N ARG A 330 -8.61 -5.09 -19.26
CA ARG A 330 -9.76 -5.38 -20.12
C ARG A 330 -10.60 -4.13 -20.43
N LEU A 331 -10.87 -3.31 -19.42
CA LEU A 331 -11.76 -2.14 -19.56
C LEU A 331 -11.07 -0.91 -20.19
N PHE A 332 -9.73 -0.83 -20.06
CA PHE A 332 -8.92 0.29 -20.54
C PHE A 332 -7.75 -0.20 -21.42
N PRO A 333 -8.04 -0.78 -22.61
CA PRO A 333 -6.99 -1.36 -23.44
C PRO A 333 -6.09 -0.30 -24.10
N GLY A 334 -4.87 -0.70 -24.48
CA GLY A 334 -3.94 0.10 -25.23
C GLY A 334 -3.54 1.40 -24.51
N ARG A 335 -3.66 2.54 -25.18
CA ARG A 335 -3.27 3.88 -24.66
C ARG A 335 -4.08 4.36 -23.45
N LEU A 336 -5.21 3.72 -23.15
CA LEU A 336 -6.04 4.03 -21.99
C LEU A 336 -5.57 3.33 -20.71
N LEU A 337 -4.68 2.33 -20.80
CA LEU A 337 -4.26 1.51 -19.66
C LEU A 337 -3.66 2.34 -18.51
N GLY A 338 -2.79 3.29 -18.83
CA GLY A 338 -2.19 4.18 -17.83
C GLY A 338 -3.23 5.02 -17.08
N ARG A 339 -4.27 5.53 -17.81
CA ARG A 339 -5.37 6.26 -17.17
C ARG A 339 -6.27 5.37 -16.33
N GLY A 340 -6.52 4.12 -16.78
CA GLY A 340 -7.23 3.11 -15.99
C GLY A 340 -6.50 2.78 -14.70
N GLN A 341 -5.18 2.64 -14.73
CA GLN A 341 -4.35 2.43 -13.53
C GLN A 341 -4.37 3.66 -12.60
N ALA A 342 -4.31 4.87 -13.14
CA ALA A 342 -4.43 6.09 -12.35
C ALA A 342 -5.79 6.18 -11.64
N LEU A 343 -6.89 5.87 -12.34
CA LEU A 343 -8.23 5.82 -11.74
C LEU A 343 -8.32 4.73 -10.65
N TYR A 344 -7.75 3.54 -10.90
CA TYR A 344 -7.68 2.46 -9.93
C TYR A 344 -6.98 2.92 -8.64
N THR A 345 -5.85 3.63 -8.77
CA THR A 345 -5.12 4.14 -7.62
C THR A 345 -5.87 5.26 -6.90
N THR A 346 -6.43 6.22 -7.65
CA THR A 346 -7.09 7.40 -7.07
C THR A 346 -8.42 7.04 -6.41
N LEU A 347 -9.31 6.35 -7.13
CA LEU A 347 -10.63 5.98 -6.61
C LEU A 347 -10.54 4.83 -5.60
N GLY A 348 -9.71 3.83 -5.90
CA GLY A 348 -9.53 2.68 -5.04
C GLY A 348 -8.79 3.03 -3.75
N TYR A 349 -7.57 3.52 -3.85
CA TYR A 349 -6.70 3.71 -2.67
C TYR A 349 -6.70 5.15 -2.12
N GLY A 350 -6.85 6.15 -2.98
CA GLY A 350 -6.86 7.55 -2.57
C GLY A 350 -8.09 7.87 -1.75
N LEU A 351 -9.26 7.89 -2.39
CA LEU A 351 -10.52 8.30 -1.77
C LEU A 351 -10.94 7.38 -0.62
N SER A 352 -10.84 6.05 -0.79
CA SER A 352 -11.18 5.08 0.26
C SER A 352 -10.28 5.21 1.48
N GLY A 353 -8.97 5.43 1.27
CA GLY A 353 -8.03 5.57 2.38
C GLY A 353 -8.24 6.85 3.19
N VAL A 354 -8.62 7.95 2.54
CA VAL A 354 -8.98 9.20 3.24
C VAL A 354 -10.23 8.99 4.09
N LEU A 355 -11.30 8.48 3.50
CA LEU A 355 -12.55 8.24 4.21
C LEU A 355 -12.41 7.19 5.31
N GLY A 356 -11.67 6.12 5.05
CA GLY A 356 -11.44 5.06 6.03
C GLY A 356 -10.53 5.48 7.17
N GLY A 357 -9.52 6.32 6.93
CA GLY A 357 -8.66 6.84 7.97
C GLY A 357 -9.41 7.77 8.93
N VAL A 358 -10.02 8.84 8.39
CA VAL A 358 -10.78 9.80 9.20
C VAL A 358 -12.02 9.17 9.81
N GLY A 359 -12.83 8.48 9.00
CA GLY A 359 -14.07 7.83 9.46
C GLY A 359 -13.82 6.71 10.44
N GLY A 360 -12.78 5.88 10.23
CA GLY A 360 -12.37 4.84 11.14
C GLY A 360 -11.89 5.38 12.48
N GLY A 361 -11.08 6.45 12.46
CA GLY A 361 -10.66 7.14 13.69
C GLY A 361 -11.84 7.71 14.50
N TRP A 362 -12.81 8.29 13.80
CA TRP A 362 -14.05 8.77 14.42
C TRP A 362 -14.87 7.63 15.02
N LEU A 363 -15.05 6.51 14.29
CA LEU A 363 -15.77 5.34 14.78
C LEU A 363 -15.13 4.79 16.05
N ILE A 364 -13.80 4.67 16.09
CA ILE A 364 -13.10 4.15 17.26
C ILE A 364 -13.28 5.07 18.47
N SER A 365 -13.20 6.39 18.27
CA SER A 365 -13.34 7.36 19.38
C SER A 365 -14.72 7.37 20.01
N HIS A 366 -15.78 6.98 19.29
CA HIS A 366 -17.16 7.02 19.78
C HIS A 366 -17.73 5.63 20.12
N LEU A 367 -17.32 4.59 19.38
CA LEU A 367 -17.93 3.25 19.44
C LEU A 367 -16.91 2.14 19.72
N GLY A 368 -15.62 2.47 19.84
CA GLY A 368 -14.55 1.51 20.11
C GLY A 368 -14.04 0.75 18.88
N PHE A 369 -12.97 -0.04 19.09
CA PHE A 369 -12.27 -0.71 18.00
C PHE A 369 -13.11 -1.72 17.21
N ALA A 370 -14.04 -2.45 17.86
CA ALA A 370 -14.88 -3.41 17.16
C ALA A 370 -15.74 -2.76 16.06
N ALA A 371 -16.16 -1.51 16.26
CA ALA A 371 -17.02 -0.78 15.33
C ALA A 371 -16.35 -0.57 13.97
N VAL A 372 -15.04 -0.31 13.92
CA VAL A 372 -14.33 -0.12 12.64
C VAL A 372 -14.24 -1.42 11.84
N PHE A 373 -14.16 -2.59 12.50
CA PHE A 373 -14.16 -3.88 11.81
C PHE A 373 -15.57 -4.29 11.36
N TRP A 374 -16.61 -3.93 12.11
CA TRP A 374 -17.98 -4.06 11.64
C TRP A 374 -18.27 -3.18 10.44
N ALA A 375 -17.84 -1.93 10.45
CA ALA A 375 -17.95 -1.02 9.30
C ALA A 375 -17.18 -1.57 8.08
N ALA A 376 -16.01 -2.18 8.32
CA ALA A 376 -15.24 -2.85 7.28
C ALA A 376 -16.00 -4.06 6.68
N ALA A 377 -16.66 -4.86 7.51
CA ALA A 377 -17.49 -5.97 7.05
C ALA A 377 -18.66 -5.48 6.19
N LEU A 378 -19.37 -4.42 6.63
CA LEU A 378 -20.44 -3.78 5.85
C LEU A 378 -19.92 -3.21 4.52
N SER A 379 -18.76 -2.57 4.53
CA SER A 379 -18.11 -2.08 3.32
C SER A 379 -17.78 -3.25 2.36
N ALA A 380 -17.32 -4.38 2.87
CA ALA A 380 -17.06 -5.56 2.06
C ALA A 380 -18.36 -6.15 1.46
N VAL A 381 -19.49 -6.10 2.16
CA VAL A 381 -20.81 -6.46 1.60
C VAL A 381 -21.18 -5.52 0.46
N ALA A 382 -20.97 -4.19 0.63
CA ALA A 382 -21.21 -3.22 -0.44
C ALA A 382 -20.28 -3.49 -1.65
N ALA A 383 -19.04 -3.90 -1.41
CA ALA A 383 -18.11 -4.34 -2.45
C ALA A 383 -18.63 -5.56 -3.21
N TRP A 384 -19.19 -6.55 -2.50
CA TRP A 384 -19.79 -7.75 -3.11
C TRP A 384 -20.99 -7.43 -3.99
N VAL A 385 -21.89 -6.56 -3.52
CA VAL A 385 -23.04 -6.08 -4.29
C VAL A 385 -22.55 -5.35 -5.55
N SER A 386 -21.58 -4.45 -5.40
CA SER A 386 -21.02 -3.69 -6.53
C SER A 386 -20.34 -4.62 -7.56
N ALA A 387 -19.55 -5.62 -7.12
CA ALA A 387 -18.94 -6.60 -8.00
C ALA A 387 -19.99 -7.42 -8.77
N THR A 388 -21.11 -7.75 -8.11
CA THR A 388 -22.22 -8.50 -8.73
C THR A 388 -22.94 -7.64 -9.77
N LEU A 389 -23.17 -6.35 -9.50
CA LEU A 389 -23.77 -5.42 -10.44
C LEU A 389 -22.85 -5.16 -11.66
N SER A 390 -21.54 -5.07 -11.43
CA SER A 390 -20.56 -4.97 -12.53
C SER A 390 -20.61 -6.20 -13.44
N ALA A 391 -20.67 -7.41 -12.86
CA ALA A 391 -20.76 -8.66 -13.62
C ALA A 391 -22.05 -8.74 -14.45
N ARG A 392 -23.19 -8.37 -13.87
CA ARG A 392 -24.49 -8.33 -14.57
C ARG A 392 -24.49 -7.33 -15.73
N ALA A 393 -23.96 -6.11 -15.51
CA ALA A 393 -23.86 -5.10 -16.55
C ALA A 393 -22.98 -5.56 -17.73
N ALA A 394 -21.90 -6.31 -17.45
CA ALA A 394 -21.05 -6.90 -18.48
C ALA A 394 -21.82 -7.94 -19.33
N SER A 395 -22.60 -8.80 -18.68
CA SER A 395 -23.38 -9.83 -19.39
C SER A 395 -24.49 -9.22 -20.26
N CYS A 396 -25.18 -8.20 -19.79
CA CYS A 396 -26.19 -7.49 -20.58
C CYS A 396 -25.59 -6.81 -21.82
N ALA A 397 -24.41 -6.22 -21.71
CA ALA A 397 -23.73 -5.60 -22.84
C ALA A 397 -23.29 -6.61 -23.92
N GLN A 398 -22.96 -7.85 -23.52
CA GLN A 398 -22.61 -8.93 -24.45
C GLN A 398 -23.82 -9.53 -25.17
N SER A 399 -25.01 -9.53 -24.54
CA SER A 399 -26.24 -10.03 -25.15
C SER A 399 -26.91 -9.05 -26.11
N SER A 400 -26.51 -7.77 -26.07
CA SER A 400 -27.02 -6.70 -26.94
C SER A 400 -26.09 -6.32 -28.09
N ALA A 401 -24.91 -6.92 -28.19
CA ALA A 401 -23.92 -6.79 -29.25
C ALA A 401 -23.93 -7.99 -30.20
#